data_f68cd307eb435b71c1bb80dcbee06898
#
_entry.id   f68cd307eb435b71c1bb80dcbee06898
#
_cell.length_a   1.000
_cell.length_b   1.000
_cell.length_c   1.000
_cell.angle_alpha   90.00
_cell.angle_beta   90.00
_cell.angle_gamma   90.00
#
_symmetry.space_group_name_H-M   'P 1'
#
loop_
_entity.id
_entity.type
_entity.pdbx_description
1 polymer ?
#
loop_
_entity_poly.entity_id
_entity_poly.type
_entity_poly.pdbx_seq_one_letter_code
_entity_poly.pdbx_strand_id
1 'polypeptide(L)'
;MTNKRQIDALWDDNPVDVTSEANFIWSIANKLRGTYMPDKYGDVIIPMTIIRRFECALAPTKAAVIEAYEKNPAIPALALERKSGFQFYNTSHYDLKELQNESDKLAENFNNYIEGFSSNVQDIMKQLKLADHIKTMDEGGCLLTVVKAFSELDLNPATYDSIKMGYIFENLIGRFYQNVDAGQYYTGRDIIKCLVSILTAEGSDDIFEDHKVITVCDQACGTGGMLSTAYSYLKHVNPSADVRLFGQEYMGPSYAIGLAEMLIKGQDAKNFRHADTFKEDCFKDTKMRFVIENPPFGTPWSGKDAKEGQEKAVRDEFAKRATGHSRWGAGLPGGGDSQLIFMQSAIDKMDDKIGRAAIIENGSPLFIGGTASGESQIRRWMLESDLIEAIIALPTDLFYNTGIQTYVWILSRNKRDVRKGKIQLIDASGIYHKLRKGLGYKKNELSPEDRKKITELYVNFENNEFVKIYDNSEFIYREYTVMQPLQRSYAITEERIENMIQKGVLNSIYDEGKVYELENSIETDAEKKAKELKTLKKLKENKPLYDSLLETLRRNLSDKVFYRLSDFEPVIKRILAGFDKWNKRCSKYGNEHGF
;
A
#
# COMPACT_ATOMS: atom_id res chain seq x y z
N MET A 1 -0.09 -23.39 28.25
CA MET A 1 0.78 -22.42 28.95
C MET A 1 1.68 -21.83 27.91
N THR A 2 1.44 -20.60 27.54
CA THR A 2 2.33 -19.86 26.63
C THR A 2 3.67 -19.78 27.33
N ASN A 3 4.72 -20.24 26.68
CA ASN A 3 6.00 -20.37 27.32
C ASN A 3 6.53 -18.95 27.58
N LYS A 4 6.58 -18.52 28.85
CA LYS A 4 7.11 -17.22 29.25
C LYS A 4 8.49 -16.95 28.63
N ARG A 5 9.29 -18.01 28.39
CA ARG A 5 10.56 -17.96 27.67
C ARG A 5 10.39 -17.50 26.20
N GLN A 6 9.25 -17.80 25.56
CA GLN A 6 8.98 -17.37 24.17
C GLN A 6 8.78 -15.85 24.15
N ILE A 7 7.97 -15.30 25.05
CA ILE A 7 7.71 -13.86 25.09
C ILE A 7 8.99 -13.11 25.49
N ASP A 8 9.74 -13.60 26.47
CA ASP A 8 10.96 -12.92 26.93
C ASP A 8 12.08 -12.94 25.86
N ALA A 9 12.20 -14.02 25.07
CA ALA A 9 13.16 -14.08 23.94
C ALA A 9 12.80 -13.12 22.78
N LEU A 10 11.55 -12.69 22.69
CA LEU A 10 11.05 -11.76 21.66
C LEU A 10 11.58 -10.33 21.85
N TRP A 11 12.02 -9.95 23.04
CA TRP A 11 12.17 -8.56 23.46
C TRP A 11 13.60 -8.09 23.72
N ASP A 12 14.59 -8.93 23.50
CA ASP A 12 16.01 -8.52 23.57
C ASP A 12 16.36 -7.71 22.31
N ASP A 13 15.80 -6.50 22.27
CA ASP A 13 15.83 -5.62 21.10
C ASP A 13 16.76 -4.44 21.42
N ASN A 14 18.06 -4.68 21.30
CA ASN A 14 19.02 -3.59 21.43
C ASN A 14 18.77 -2.54 20.32
N PRO A 15 18.57 -1.27 20.67
CA PRO A 15 18.41 -0.21 19.68
C PRO A 15 19.65 -0.15 18.76
N VAL A 16 19.44 -0.25 17.46
CA VAL A 16 20.52 -0.09 16.47
C VAL A 16 20.51 1.35 16.01
N ASP A 17 21.46 2.14 16.49
CA ASP A 17 21.69 3.50 15.98
C ASP A 17 22.53 3.45 14.70
N VAL A 18 21.95 3.96 13.63
CA VAL A 18 22.59 4.10 12.29
C VAL A 18 22.61 5.55 11.83
N THR A 19 22.38 6.49 12.74
CA THR A 19 22.21 7.91 12.41
C THR A 19 23.48 8.49 11.77
N SER A 20 24.66 8.10 12.25
CA SER A 20 25.95 8.58 11.72
C SER A 20 26.18 8.09 10.28
N GLU A 21 25.96 6.81 10.03
CA GLU A 21 26.14 6.17 8.73
C GLU A 21 25.13 6.69 7.70
N ALA A 22 23.85 6.75 8.09
CA ALA A 22 22.80 7.30 7.24
C ALA A 22 23.04 8.79 6.93
N ASN A 23 23.52 9.58 7.89
CA ASN A 23 23.88 10.98 7.66
C ASN A 23 25.10 11.13 6.75
N PHE A 24 26.11 10.24 6.87
CA PHE A 24 27.25 10.24 5.97
C PHE A 24 26.81 9.94 4.53
N ILE A 25 26.03 8.86 4.33
CA ILE A 25 25.51 8.51 2.99
C ILE A 25 24.61 9.65 2.46
N TRP A 26 23.78 10.24 3.31
CA TRP A 26 22.99 11.42 2.95
C TRP A 26 23.84 12.61 2.55
N SER A 27 25.00 12.81 3.18
CA SER A 27 25.91 13.90 2.83
C SER A 27 26.45 13.78 1.40
N ILE A 28 26.57 12.55 0.89
CA ILE A 28 26.99 12.27 -0.49
C ILE A 28 25.95 12.79 -1.48
N ALA A 29 24.67 12.77 -1.12
CA ALA A 29 23.59 13.31 -1.96
C ALA A 29 23.79 14.81 -2.31
N ASN A 30 24.44 15.58 -1.43
CA ASN A 30 24.78 16.98 -1.74
C ASN A 30 25.76 17.13 -2.92
N LYS A 31 26.52 16.08 -3.25
CA LYS A 31 27.46 16.05 -4.38
C LYS A 31 26.73 15.91 -5.73
N LEU A 32 25.45 15.50 -5.70
CA LEU A 32 24.57 15.40 -6.87
C LEU A 32 23.87 16.72 -7.21
N ARG A 33 24.02 17.74 -6.35
CA ARG A 33 23.38 19.04 -6.56
C ARG A 33 23.86 19.69 -7.86
N GLY A 34 22.92 20.17 -8.65
CA GLY A 34 23.19 20.78 -9.96
C GLY A 34 23.07 19.78 -11.12
N THR A 35 23.29 18.48 -10.87
CA THR A 35 23.10 17.42 -11.88
C THR A 35 21.74 16.73 -11.71
N TYR A 36 21.30 16.56 -10.47
CA TYR A 36 20.00 15.92 -10.14
C TYR A 36 19.11 16.84 -9.31
N MET A 37 17.81 16.68 -9.50
CA MET A 37 16.79 17.23 -8.58
C MET A 37 16.80 16.43 -7.27
N PRO A 38 16.44 17.05 -6.12
CA PRO A 38 16.51 16.39 -4.80
C PRO A 38 15.70 15.10 -4.68
N ASP A 39 14.56 15.02 -5.37
CA ASP A 39 13.69 13.83 -5.43
C ASP A 39 14.33 12.65 -6.19
N LYS A 40 15.40 12.90 -6.96
CA LYS A 40 16.15 11.90 -7.74
C LYS A 40 17.45 11.43 -7.07
N TYR A 41 17.82 11.99 -5.93
CA TYR A 41 19.06 11.58 -5.25
C TYR A 41 19.04 10.10 -4.86
N GLY A 42 17.88 9.58 -4.44
CA GLY A 42 17.71 8.17 -4.09
C GLY A 42 18.05 7.22 -5.22
N ASP A 43 17.73 7.61 -6.46
CA ASP A 43 17.94 6.79 -7.66
C ASP A 43 19.45 6.56 -7.94
N VAL A 44 20.33 7.39 -7.39
CA VAL A 44 21.81 7.24 -7.45
C VAL A 44 22.38 6.64 -6.16
N ILE A 45 21.96 7.17 -5.01
CA ILE A 45 22.54 6.80 -3.72
C ILE A 45 22.29 5.34 -3.37
N ILE A 46 21.08 4.83 -3.65
CA ILE A 46 20.73 3.45 -3.31
C ILE A 46 21.55 2.44 -4.13
N PRO A 47 21.61 2.48 -5.48
CA PRO A 47 22.43 1.54 -6.22
C PRO A 47 23.93 1.65 -5.88
N MET A 48 24.44 2.85 -5.64
CA MET A 48 25.82 3.03 -5.20
C MET A 48 26.08 2.41 -3.81
N THR A 49 25.13 2.52 -2.90
CA THR A 49 25.22 1.86 -1.57
C THR A 49 25.23 0.33 -1.72
N ILE A 50 24.39 -0.21 -2.61
CA ILE A 50 24.35 -1.65 -2.90
C ILE A 50 25.67 -2.13 -3.50
N ILE A 51 26.19 -1.46 -4.52
CA ILE A 51 27.50 -1.79 -5.13
C ILE A 51 28.60 -1.78 -4.08
N ARG A 52 28.68 -0.72 -3.26
CA ARG A 52 29.67 -0.63 -2.20
C ARG A 52 29.54 -1.77 -1.19
N ARG A 53 28.33 -2.14 -0.84
CA ARG A 53 28.07 -3.28 0.05
C ARG A 53 28.55 -4.59 -0.55
N PHE A 54 28.26 -4.86 -1.82
CA PHE A 54 28.75 -6.05 -2.53
C PHE A 54 30.29 -6.05 -2.63
N GLU A 55 30.89 -4.92 -2.96
CA GLU A 55 32.34 -4.77 -3.01
C GLU A 55 32.99 -5.11 -1.67
N CYS A 56 32.49 -4.53 -0.57
CA CYS A 56 33.00 -4.81 0.77
C CYS A 56 32.84 -6.29 1.15
N ALA A 57 31.70 -6.93 0.77
CA ALA A 57 31.48 -8.34 1.03
C ALA A 57 32.46 -9.25 0.26
N LEU A 58 32.75 -8.91 -0.99
CA LEU A 58 33.65 -9.69 -1.86
C LEU A 58 35.14 -9.41 -1.61
N ALA A 59 35.51 -8.31 -0.96
CA ALA A 59 36.91 -7.90 -0.80
C ALA A 59 37.86 -9.02 -0.33
N PRO A 60 37.48 -9.88 0.65
CA PRO A 60 38.38 -10.95 1.10
C PRO A 60 38.65 -12.03 0.07
N THR A 61 37.75 -12.23 -0.89
CA THR A 61 37.80 -13.37 -1.83
C THR A 61 37.95 -12.96 -3.29
N LYS A 62 37.89 -11.65 -3.59
CA LYS A 62 37.94 -11.09 -4.94
C LYS A 62 39.14 -11.57 -5.74
N ALA A 63 40.36 -11.52 -5.16
CA ALA A 63 41.56 -11.96 -5.82
C ALA A 63 41.51 -13.43 -6.28
N ALA A 64 41.00 -14.31 -5.43
CA ALA A 64 40.85 -15.74 -5.75
C ALA A 64 39.77 -15.99 -6.85
N VAL A 65 38.75 -15.16 -6.93
CA VAL A 65 37.74 -15.20 -8.00
C VAL A 65 38.36 -14.78 -9.34
N ILE A 66 39.08 -13.67 -9.37
CA ILE A 66 39.76 -13.14 -10.57
C ILE A 66 40.80 -14.16 -11.08
N GLU A 67 41.65 -14.68 -10.22
CA GLU A 67 42.66 -15.70 -10.59
C GLU A 67 41.99 -16.95 -11.21
N ALA A 68 40.87 -17.40 -10.66
CA ALA A 68 40.16 -18.55 -11.21
C ALA A 68 39.55 -18.26 -12.57
N TYR A 69 39.01 -17.07 -12.76
CA TYR A 69 38.39 -16.65 -14.01
C TYR A 69 39.44 -16.48 -15.12
N GLU A 70 40.60 -15.86 -14.82
CA GLU A 70 41.70 -15.66 -15.77
C GLU A 70 42.33 -16.99 -16.22
N LYS A 71 42.45 -17.96 -15.30
CA LYS A 71 42.93 -19.32 -15.64
C LYS A 71 41.96 -20.06 -16.55
N ASN A 72 40.67 -19.82 -16.41
CA ASN A 72 39.65 -20.44 -17.23
C ASN A 72 38.41 -19.53 -17.35
N PRO A 73 38.33 -18.67 -18.38
CA PRO A 73 37.15 -17.79 -18.58
C PRO A 73 35.80 -18.55 -18.80
N ALA A 74 35.85 -19.85 -19.12
CA ALA A 74 34.68 -20.71 -19.24
C ALA A 74 34.29 -21.39 -17.93
N ILE A 75 34.88 -21.01 -16.78
CA ILE A 75 34.56 -21.57 -15.47
C ILE A 75 33.07 -21.38 -15.14
N PRO A 76 32.34 -22.42 -14.69
CA PRO A 76 30.94 -22.28 -14.34
C PRO A 76 30.71 -21.26 -13.22
N ALA A 77 29.64 -20.46 -13.32
CA ALA A 77 29.27 -19.44 -12.31
C ALA A 77 29.21 -20.00 -10.88
N LEU A 78 28.64 -21.20 -10.71
CA LEU A 78 28.59 -21.89 -9.39
C LEU A 78 29.98 -22.11 -8.77
N ALA A 79 31.03 -22.28 -9.59
CA ALA A 79 32.39 -22.44 -9.06
C ALA A 79 32.96 -21.11 -8.58
N LEU A 80 32.64 -20.00 -9.25
CA LEU A 80 32.99 -18.65 -8.83
C LEU A 80 32.20 -18.23 -7.58
N GLU A 81 30.92 -18.56 -7.49
CA GLU A 81 30.10 -18.37 -6.28
C GLU A 81 30.67 -19.10 -5.06
N ARG A 82 31.10 -20.37 -5.25
CA ARG A 82 31.78 -21.12 -4.17
C ARG A 82 33.10 -20.48 -3.73
N LYS A 83 33.84 -19.87 -4.67
CA LYS A 83 35.09 -19.17 -4.34
C LYS A 83 34.84 -17.83 -3.65
N SER A 84 33.79 -17.11 -4.05
CA SER A 84 33.41 -15.86 -3.42
C SER A 84 32.81 -16.07 -2.01
N GLY A 85 32.20 -17.22 -1.77
CA GLY A 85 31.45 -17.51 -0.54
C GLY A 85 30.03 -16.93 -0.55
N PHE A 86 29.57 -16.38 -1.68
CA PHE A 86 28.26 -15.79 -1.88
C PHE A 86 27.61 -16.31 -3.16
N GLN A 87 26.31 -16.12 -3.32
CA GLN A 87 25.59 -16.39 -4.59
C GLN A 87 25.86 -15.28 -5.65
N PHE A 88 26.93 -14.52 -5.48
CA PHE A 88 27.38 -13.51 -6.40
C PHE A 88 28.91 -13.37 -6.34
N TYR A 89 29.49 -12.84 -7.39
CA TYR A 89 30.95 -12.64 -7.53
C TYR A 89 31.22 -11.43 -8.42
N ASN A 90 32.49 -11.02 -8.52
CA ASN A 90 32.96 -10.06 -9.51
C ASN A 90 34.31 -10.51 -10.08
N THR A 91 34.43 -10.53 -11.41
CA THR A 91 35.62 -10.93 -12.15
C THR A 91 36.46 -9.74 -12.64
N SER A 92 36.00 -8.51 -12.43
CA SER A 92 36.73 -7.29 -12.81
C SER A 92 37.86 -6.98 -11.85
N HIS A 93 38.99 -6.51 -12.38
CA HIS A 93 40.08 -5.96 -11.57
C HIS A 93 39.69 -4.67 -10.88
N TYR A 94 38.75 -3.90 -11.46
CA TYR A 94 38.35 -2.63 -10.87
C TYR A 94 37.57 -2.82 -9.55
N ASP A 95 37.75 -1.86 -8.67
CA ASP A 95 36.91 -1.51 -7.55
C ASP A 95 36.68 0.01 -7.54
N LEU A 96 35.83 0.52 -6.64
CA LEU A 96 35.53 1.95 -6.58
C LEU A 96 36.76 2.82 -6.28
N LYS A 97 37.82 2.26 -5.71
CA LYS A 97 39.07 2.97 -5.46
C LYS A 97 39.96 2.98 -6.72
N GLU A 98 40.09 1.85 -7.40
CA GLU A 98 40.92 1.72 -8.61
C GLU A 98 40.32 2.49 -9.79
N LEU A 99 39.00 2.57 -9.90
CA LEU A 99 38.30 3.39 -10.89
C LEU A 99 38.78 4.86 -10.92
N GLN A 100 39.25 5.38 -9.79
CA GLN A 100 39.70 6.78 -9.68
C GLN A 100 41.04 7.03 -10.36
N ASN A 101 41.81 5.99 -10.68
CA ASN A 101 43.16 6.13 -11.25
C ASN A 101 43.12 6.57 -12.72
N GLU A 102 42.03 6.33 -13.43
CA GLU A 102 41.83 6.66 -14.84
C GLU A 102 40.58 7.54 -15.03
N SER A 103 40.66 8.78 -14.55
CA SER A 103 39.53 9.71 -14.53
C SER A 103 38.90 9.97 -15.90
N ASP A 104 39.71 9.97 -16.96
CA ASP A 104 39.26 10.25 -18.33
C ASP A 104 38.41 9.11 -18.93
N LYS A 105 38.51 7.91 -18.37
CA LYS A 105 37.76 6.72 -18.77
C LYS A 105 36.84 6.21 -17.66
N LEU A 106 36.58 7.04 -16.65
CA LEU A 106 35.88 6.61 -15.44
C LEU A 106 34.54 5.98 -15.73
N ALA A 107 33.69 6.58 -16.58
CA ALA A 107 32.39 6.05 -16.92
C ALA A 107 32.46 4.71 -17.68
N GLU A 108 33.42 4.56 -18.60
CA GLU A 108 33.67 3.31 -19.33
C GLU A 108 34.12 2.20 -18.36
N ASN A 109 35.15 2.50 -17.56
CA ASN A 109 35.72 1.55 -16.60
C ASN A 109 34.70 1.16 -15.52
N PHE A 110 33.81 2.08 -15.13
CA PHE A 110 32.73 1.76 -14.18
C PHE A 110 31.69 0.80 -14.79
N ASN A 111 31.31 0.98 -16.04
CA ASN A 111 30.44 0.02 -16.72
C ASN A 111 31.11 -1.36 -16.83
N ASN A 112 32.40 -1.42 -17.19
CA ASN A 112 33.19 -2.67 -17.20
C ASN A 112 33.26 -3.32 -15.82
N TYR A 113 33.34 -2.53 -14.74
CA TYR A 113 33.29 -3.03 -13.37
C TYR A 113 31.94 -3.67 -13.06
N ILE A 114 30.82 -3.05 -13.49
CA ILE A 114 29.48 -3.61 -13.31
C ILE A 114 29.29 -4.91 -14.13
N GLU A 115 29.81 -4.95 -15.35
CA GLU A 115 29.77 -6.14 -16.21
C GLU A 115 30.58 -7.32 -15.65
N GLY A 116 31.57 -7.06 -14.80
CA GLY A 116 32.31 -8.10 -14.08
C GLY A 116 31.52 -8.83 -13.00
N PHE A 117 30.38 -8.28 -12.54
CA PHE A 117 29.54 -8.96 -11.57
C PHE A 117 28.77 -10.13 -12.17
N SER A 118 28.37 -11.06 -11.32
CA SER A 118 27.45 -12.15 -11.66
C SER A 118 26.10 -11.62 -12.19
N SER A 119 25.42 -12.42 -13.02
CA SER A 119 24.19 -12.03 -13.72
C SER A 119 23.07 -11.51 -12.82
N ASN A 120 22.92 -12.05 -11.61
CA ASN A 120 21.93 -11.58 -10.64
C ASN A 120 22.24 -10.14 -10.14
N VAL A 121 23.51 -9.80 -9.92
CA VAL A 121 23.89 -8.43 -9.55
C VAL A 121 23.76 -7.48 -10.75
N GLN A 122 24.13 -7.94 -11.95
CA GLN A 122 23.90 -7.14 -13.18
C GLN A 122 22.41 -6.83 -13.38
N ASP A 123 21.51 -7.81 -13.13
CA ASP A 123 20.07 -7.57 -13.20
C ASP A 123 19.60 -6.52 -12.18
N ILE A 124 20.09 -6.59 -10.93
CA ILE A 124 19.84 -5.55 -9.92
C ILE A 124 20.23 -4.17 -10.45
N MET A 125 21.44 -4.02 -11.00
CA MET A 125 21.94 -2.73 -11.49
C MET A 125 21.15 -2.23 -12.70
N LYS A 126 20.71 -3.14 -13.56
CA LYS A 126 19.82 -2.84 -14.68
C LYS A 126 18.44 -2.33 -14.23
N GLN A 127 17.82 -3.01 -13.25
CA GLN A 127 16.53 -2.57 -12.69
C GLN A 127 16.65 -1.18 -12.03
N LEU A 128 17.80 -0.89 -11.41
CA LEU A 128 18.10 0.40 -10.80
C LEU A 128 18.65 1.43 -11.81
N LYS A 129 18.75 1.09 -13.10
CA LYS A 129 19.24 1.96 -14.18
C LYS A 129 20.59 2.61 -13.89
N LEU A 130 21.49 1.89 -13.21
CA LEU A 130 22.77 2.46 -12.77
C LEU A 130 23.62 2.95 -13.95
N ALA A 131 23.62 2.27 -15.10
CA ALA A 131 24.35 2.71 -16.30
C ALA A 131 23.90 4.09 -16.80
N ASP A 132 22.59 4.37 -16.77
CA ASP A 132 22.04 5.69 -17.14
C ASP A 132 22.51 6.77 -16.15
N HIS A 133 22.57 6.42 -14.87
CA HIS A 133 23.04 7.32 -13.82
C HIS A 133 24.55 7.57 -13.91
N ILE A 134 25.36 6.57 -14.25
CA ILE A 134 26.80 6.73 -14.52
C ILE A 134 27.00 7.77 -15.62
N LYS A 135 26.30 7.60 -16.75
CA LYS A 135 26.34 8.54 -17.87
C LYS A 135 25.94 9.96 -17.45
N THR A 136 24.82 10.10 -16.75
CA THR A 136 24.32 11.41 -16.30
C THR A 136 25.27 12.09 -15.32
N MET A 137 25.90 11.33 -14.41
CA MET A 137 26.89 11.86 -13.47
C MET A 137 28.18 12.28 -14.17
N ASP A 138 28.60 11.57 -15.21
CA ASP A 138 29.78 11.88 -16.02
C ASP A 138 29.57 13.17 -16.80
N GLU A 139 28.47 13.26 -17.55
CA GLU A 139 28.06 14.48 -18.27
C GLU A 139 27.88 15.68 -17.32
N GLY A 140 27.39 15.46 -16.11
CA GLY A 140 27.23 16.47 -15.06
C GLY A 140 28.49 16.78 -14.27
N GLY A 141 29.64 16.11 -14.54
CA GLY A 141 30.96 16.34 -13.90
C GLY A 141 31.02 15.95 -12.43
N CYS A 142 30.06 15.15 -11.90
CA CYS A 142 30.05 14.74 -10.49
C CYS A 142 30.43 13.27 -10.26
N LEU A 143 30.61 12.46 -11.32
CA LEU A 143 30.88 11.02 -11.21
C LEU A 143 32.08 10.70 -10.33
N LEU A 144 33.23 11.30 -10.60
CA LEU A 144 34.47 11.06 -9.82
C LEU A 144 34.28 11.40 -8.33
N THR A 145 33.56 12.49 -8.05
CA THR A 145 33.33 12.93 -6.67
C THR A 145 32.40 11.96 -5.92
N VAL A 146 31.42 11.39 -6.60
CA VAL A 146 30.50 10.39 -6.03
C VAL A 146 31.24 9.06 -5.82
N VAL A 147 31.97 8.57 -6.84
CA VAL A 147 32.74 7.32 -6.73
C VAL A 147 33.75 7.39 -5.59
N LYS A 148 34.49 8.52 -5.47
CA LYS A 148 35.43 8.75 -4.38
C LYS A 148 34.74 8.66 -3.01
N ALA A 149 33.62 9.33 -2.83
CA ALA A 149 32.90 9.33 -1.57
C ALA A 149 32.41 7.92 -1.16
N PHE A 150 31.92 7.15 -2.13
CA PHE A 150 31.50 5.76 -1.85
C PHE A 150 32.68 4.82 -1.61
N SER A 151 33.84 5.05 -2.24
CA SER A 151 35.05 4.23 -2.00
C SER A 151 35.57 4.34 -0.56
N GLU A 152 35.34 5.48 0.09
CA GLU A 152 35.73 5.75 1.47
C GLU A 152 34.76 5.16 2.51
N LEU A 153 33.53 4.78 2.08
CA LEU A 153 32.50 4.24 2.95
C LEU A 153 32.77 2.76 3.27
N ASP A 154 32.94 2.44 4.55
CA ASP A 154 33.00 1.03 4.97
C ASP A 154 31.60 0.47 5.19
N LEU A 155 31.25 -0.57 4.44
CA LEU A 155 30.01 -1.35 4.58
C LEU A 155 30.32 -2.85 4.71
N ASN A 156 31.42 -3.21 5.35
CA ASN A 156 31.85 -4.60 5.52
C ASN A 156 30.79 -5.40 6.31
N PRO A 157 30.39 -6.60 5.86
CA PRO A 157 29.45 -7.46 6.56
C PRO A 157 29.81 -7.81 8.00
N ALA A 158 31.10 -7.83 8.33
CA ALA A 158 31.58 -8.08 9.68
C ALA A 158 31.32 -6.92 10.65
N THR A 159 31.33 -5.68 10.14
CA THR A 159 31.05 -4.46 10.93
C THR A 159 29.58 -4.07 10.88
N TYR A 160 28.98 -4.24 9.71
CA TYR A 160 27.59 -3.93 9.43
C TYR A 160 26.85 -5.21 9.05
N ASP A 161 26.33 -5.88 10.05
CA ASP A 161 25.48 -7.07 9.81
C ASP A 161 24.22 -6.72 9.00
N SER A 162 23.47 -7.72 8.62
CA SER A 162 22.25 -7.52 7.83
C SER A 162 21.15 -6.75 8.57
N ILE A 163 21.16 -6.75 9.91
CA ILE A 163 20.19 -5.99 10.70
C ILE A 163 20.55 -4.50 10.61
N LYS A 164 21.81 -4.16 10.87
CA LYS A 164 22.31 -2.78 10.82
C LYS A 164 22.17 -2.18 9.41
N MET A 165 22.51 -2.96 8.37
CA MET A 165 22.30 -2.53 6.99
C MET A 165 20.82 -2.29 6.66
N GLY A 166 19.94 -3.13 7.15
CA GLY A 166 18.52 -2.90 6.96
C GLY A 166 18.03 -1.59 7.59
N TYR A 167 18.50 -1.20 8.78
CA TYR A 167 18.21 0.12 9.36
C TYR A 167 18.79 1.28 8.55
N ILE A 168 19.98 1.09 7.96
CA ILE A 168 20.57 2.09 7.05
C ILE A 168 19.65 2.28 5.83
N PHE A 169 19.28 1.20 5.13
CA PHE A 169 18.37 1.29 3.98
C PHE A 169 17.01 1.88 4.36
N GLU A 170 16.43 1.49 5.49
CA GLU A 170 15.19 2.07 5.99
C GLU A 170 15.28 3.60 6.14
N ASN A 171 16.36 4.07 6.76
CA ASN A 171 16.60 5.50 6.95
C ASN A 171 16.78 6.24 5.61
N LEU A 172 17.50 5.64 4.67
CA LEU A 172 17.71 6.20 3.32
C LEU A 172 16.39 6.24 2.54
N ILE A 173 15.63 5.15 2.52
CA ILE A 173 14.33 5.08 1.85
C ILE A 173 13.38 6.11 2.46
N GLY A 174 13.27 6.18 3.78
CA GLY A 174 12.44 7.15 4.47
C GLY A 174 12.81 8.62 4.17
N ARG A 175 14.07 8.90 3.80
CA ARG A 175 14.52 10.26 3.42
C ARG A 175 14.31 10.57 1.94
N PHE A 176 14.58 9.60 1.05
CA PHE A 176 14.58 9.83 -0.39
C PHE A 176 13.19 9.65 -1.04
N TYR A 177 12.36 8.78 -0.49
CA TYR A 177 11.07 8.42 -1.07
C TYR A 177 9.87 8.95 -0.25
N GLN A 178 10.01 10.10 0.41
CA GLN A 178 8.93 10.74 1.18
C GLN A 178 7.71 11.15 0.34
N ASN A 179 7.88 11.34 -0.97
CA ASN A 179 6.86 11.84 -1.89
C ASN A 179 6.53 10.84 -3.01
N VAL A 180 6.80 9.56 -2.83
CA VAL A 180 6.47 8.54 -3.85
C VAL A 180 4.98 8.19 -3.78
N ASP A 181 4.39 7.90 -4.94
CA ASP A 181 2.97 7.59 -5.14
C ASP A 181 2.40 6.63 -4.08
N ALA A 182 1.12 6.83 -3.76
CA ALA A 182 0.37 6.19 -2.68
C ALA A 182 0.29 4.63 -2.68
N GLY A 183 1.05 3.95 -3.53
CA GLY A 183 1.12 2.49 -3.63
C GLY A 183 2.41 1.85 -3.09
N GLN A 184 3.38 2.63 -2.62
CA GLN A 184 4.67 2.09 -2.13
C GLN A 184 4.82 2.38 -0.62
N TYR A 185 4.21 1.56 0.20
CA TYR A 185 4.27 1.70 1.65
C TYR A 185 5.46 0.92 2.20
N TYR A 186 6.49 1.65 2.62
CA TYR A 186 7.58 1.06 3.40
C TYR A 186 7.10 0.83 4.84
N THR A 187 7.23 -0.41 5.30
CA THR A 187 6.82 -0.80 6.66
C THR A 187 7.99 -0.64 7.63
N GLY A 188 7.81 0.16 8.66
CA GLY A 188 8.81 0.34 9.72
C GLY A 188 9.12 -0.98 10.45
N ARG A 189 10.38 -1.17 10.85
CA ARG A 189 10.81 -2.40 11.54
C ARG A 189 10.09 -2.62 12.87
N ASP A 190 9.71 -1.54 13.54
CA ASP A 190 8.91 -1.57 14.75
C ASP A 190 7.57 -2.29 14.52
N ILE A 191 6.89 -1.97 13.44
CA ILE A 191 5.64 -2.64 13.03
C ILE A 191 5.90 -4.10 12.69
N ILE A 192 6.92 -4.37 11.84
CA ILE A 192 7.24 -5.73 11.40
C ILE A 192 7.58 -6.63 12.60
N LYS A 193 8.37 -6.13 13.55
CA LYS A 193 8.69 -6.85 14.78
C LYS A 193 7.44 -7.18 15.58
N CYS A 194 6.49 -6.24 15.68
CA CYS A 194 5.20 -6.48 16.33
C CYS A 194 4.44 -7.63 15.64
N LEU A 195 4.35 -7.61 14.31
CA LEU A 195 3.66 -8.66 13.54
C LEU A 195 4.30 -10.03 13.75
N VAL A 196 5.63 -10.11 13.63
CA VAL A 196 6.36 -11.38 13.80
C VAL A 196 6.20 -11.90 15.23
N SER A 197 6.26 -11.02 16.22
CA SER A 197 6.03 -11.39 17.62
C SER A 197 4.64 -12.03 17.82
N ILE A 198 3.59 -11.42 17.26
CA ILE A 198 2.22 -11.92 17.36
C ILE A 198 2.08 -13.26 16.64
N LEU A 199 2.63 -13.39 15.41
CA LEU A 199 2.58 -14.64 14.65
C LEU A 199 3.26 -15.81 15.36
N THR A 200 4.30 -15.54 16.12
CA THR A 200 5.12 -16.56 16.77
C THR A 200 4.77 -16.77 18.24
N ALA A 201 4.05 -15.86 18.86
CA ALA A 201 3.69 -15.92 20.28
C ALA A 201 2.75 -17.10 20.63
N GLU A 202 1.92 -17.52 19.68
CA GLU A 202 0.93 -18.58 19.86
C GLU A 202 0.78 -19.47 18.63
N GLY A 203 0.51 -20.77 18.85
CA GLY A 203 0.26 -21.71 17.75
C GLY A 203 1.47 -21.93 16.83
N SER A 204 2.66 -21.68 17.32
CA SER A 204 3.92 -21.74 16.58
C SER A 204 5.03 -22.48 17.36
N ASP A 205 4.67 -23.42 18.22
CA ASP A 205 5.63 -24.18 19.04
C ASP A 205 6.64 -24.95 18.18
N ASP A 206 6.26 -25.32 16.98
CA ASP A 206 7.10 -26.01 15.99
C ASP A 206 8.34 -25.22 15.58
N ILE A 207 8.33 -23.88 15.67
CA ILE A 207 9.51 -23.06 15.30
C ILE A 207 10.72 -23.27 16.22
N PHE A 208 10.52 -23.84 17.41
CA PHE A 208 11.57 -24.12 18.38
C PHE A 208 12.18 -25.51 18.24
N GLU A 209 11.68 -26.32 17.30
CA GLU A 209 12.26 -27.64 16.99
C GLU A 209 13.65 -27.47 16.34
N ASP A 210 14.60 -28.31 16.72
CA ASP A 210 15.94 -28.26 16.15
C ASP A 210 15.90 -28.52 14.63
N HIS A 211 16.66 -27.73 13.89
CA HIS A 211 16.77 -27.81 12.43
C HIS A 211 15.43 -27.68 11.67
N LYS A 212 14.43 -27.05 12.29
CA LYS A 212 13.13 -26.83 11.65
C LYS A 212 13.26 -26.02 10.37
N VAL A 213 12.64 -26.50 9.30
CA VAL A 213 12.45 -25.70 8.08
C VAL A 213 11.26 -24.76 8.29
N ILE A 214 11.51 -23.46 8.21
CA ILE A 214 10.49 -22.43 8.38
C ILE A 214 10.43 -21.60 7.10
N THR A 215 9.31 -21.66 6.39
CA THR A 215 9.08 -20.86 5.18
C THR A 215 8.33 -19.58 5.51
N VAL A 216 8.79 -18.44 5.01
CA VAL A 216 8.16 -17.14 5.16
C VAL A 216 7.95 -16.53 3.79
N CYS A 217 6.75 -16.07 3.50
CA CYS A 217 6.37 -15.50 2.21
C CYS A 217 5.80 -14.09 2.35
N ASP A 218 6.11 -13.25 1.35
CA ASP A 218 5.53 -11.93 1.14
C ASP A 218 5.32 -11.74 -0.37
N GLN A 219 4.06 -11.63 -0.80
CA GLN A 219 3.69 -11.52 -2.22
C GLN A 219 3.59 -10.06 -2.72
N ALA A 220 3.91 -9.09 -1.86
CA ALA A 220 4.06 -7.67 -2.17
C ALA A 220 5.27 -7.10 -1.41
N CYS A 221 6.43 -7.80 -1.53
CA CYS A 221 7.52 -7.72 -0.56
C CYS A 221 8.31 -6.40 -0.60
N GLY A 222 8.06 -5.52 -1.57
CA GLY A 222 8.79 -4.27 -1.67
C GLY A 222 10.30 -4.48 -1.68
N THR A 223 10.99 -3.83 -0.77
CA THR A 223 12.44 -3.98 -0.57
C THR A 223 12.82 -5.17 0.32
N GLY A 224 11.89 -6.08 0.59
CA GLY A 224 12.13 -7.28 1.40
C GLY A 224 12.28 -7.04 2.91
N GLY A 225 11.91 -5.85 3.40
CA GLY A 225 12.07 -5.48 4.81
C GLY A 225 11.33 -6.39 5.78
N MET A 226 10.11 -6.83 5.43
CA MET A 226 9.32 -7.76 6.24
C MET A 226 9.98 -9.14 6.30
N LEU A 227 10.40 -9.68 5.16
CA LEU A 227 11.11 -10.96 5.07
C LEU A 227 12.44 -10.94 5.84
N SER A 228 13.22 -9.88 5.65
CA SER A 228 14.50 -9.68 6.30
C SER A 228 14.38 -9.62 7.82
N THR A 229 13.40 -8.89 8.34
CA THR A 229 13.16 -8.76 9.78
C THR A 229 12.64 -10.08 10.36
N ALA A 230 11.71 -10.75 9.67
CA ALA A 230 11.22 -12.07 10.09
C ALA A 230 12.34 -13.11 10.14
N TYR A 231 13.25 -13.12 9.15
CA TYR A 231 14.44 -13.97 9.15
C TYR A 231 15.29 -13.75 10.39
N SER A 232 15.68 -12.50 10.63
CA SER A 232 16.55 -12.15 11.77
C SER A 232 15.91 -12.56 13.10
N TYR A 233 14.61 -12.34 13.22
CA TYR A 233 13.85 -12.73 14.40
C TYR A 233 13.82 -14.25 14.59
N LEU A 234 13.43 -15.01 13.56
CA LEU A 234 13.34 -16.47 13.63
C LEU A 234 14.70 -17.12 13.90
N LYS A 235 15.78 -16.59 13.32
CA LYS A 235 17.16 -17.03 13.61
C LYS A 235 17.62 -16.69 15.03
N HIS A 236 17.14 -15.58 15.60
CA HIS A 236 17.41 -15.24 17.00
C HIS A 236 16.71 -16.22 17.95
N VAL A 237 15.46 -16.53 17.68
CA VAL A 237 14.65 -17.44 18.51
C VAL A 237 15.11 -18.91 18.37
N ASN A 238 15.46 -19.31 17.15
CA ASN A 238 16.00 -20.64 16.86
C ASN A 238 17.19 -20.57 15.90
N PRO A 239 18.42 -20.47 16.41
CA PRO A 239 19.63 -20.40 15.57
C PRO A 239 19.82 -21.61 14.65
N SER A 240 19.30 -22.79 15.01
CA SER A 240 19.40 -24.03 14.23
C SER A 240 18.37 -24.09 13.07
N ALA A 241 17.32 -23.26 13.09
CA ALA A 241 16.27 -23.29 12.07
C ALA A 241 16.80 -23.00 10.65
N ASP A 242 16.30 -23.74 9.66
CA ASP A 242 16.47 -23.44 8.24
C ASP A 242 15.34 -22.51 7.79
N VAL A 243 15.58 -21.20 7.88
CA VAL A 243 14.60 -20.18 7.50
C VAL A 243 14.74 -19.87 6.02
N ARG A 244 13.69 -20.13 5.24
CA ARG A 244 13.62 -19.91 3.80
C ARG A 244 12.63 -18.79 3.49
N LEU A 245 13.11 -17.75 2.82
CA LEU A 245 12.35 -16.58 2.44
C LEU A 245 11.86 -16.68 1.00
N PHE A 246 10.61 -16.26 0.77
CA PHE A 246 9.98 -16.22 -0.54
C PHE A 246 9.39 -14.82 -0.73
N GLY A 247 9.83 -14.10 -1.75
CA GLY A 247 9.39 -12.75 -2.03
C GLY A 247 8.93 -12.59 -3.47
N GLN A 248 7.83 -11.89 -3.68
CA GLN A 248 7.37 -11.48 -5.00
C GLN A 248 7.10 -9.99 -4.99
N GLU A 249 7.66 -9.27 -5.99
CA GLU A 249 7.54 -7.82 -6.09
C GLU A 249 7.33 -7.40 -7.54
N TYR A 250 6.37 -6.50 -7.74
CA TYR A 250 6.03 -5.97 -9.05
C TYR A 250 6.96 -4.83 -9.50
N MET A 251 7.40 -3.97 -8.55
CA MET A 251 8.19 -2.80 -8.86
C MET A 251 9.67 -3.14 -8.99
N GLY A 252 10.24 -2.96 -10.20
CA GLY A 252 11.64 -3.29 -10.49
C GLY A 252 12.66 -2.72 -9.50
N PRO A 253 12.63 -1.41 -9.16
CA PRO A 253 13.55 -0.84 -8.18
C PRO A 253 13.42 -1.46 -6.78
N SER A 254 12.21 -1.65 -6.28
CA SER A 254 11.97 -2.29 -4.98
C SER A 254 12.46 -3.74 -4.96
N TYR A 255 12.12 -4.50 -5.99
CA TYR A 255 12.64 -5.85 -6.21
C TYR A 255 14.17 -5.91 -6.18
N ALA A 256 14.84 -4.99 -6.88
CA ALA A 256 16.30 -4.96 -6.97
C ALA A 256 16.97 -4.75 -5.60
N ILE A 257 16.44 -3.83 -4.80
CA ILE A 257 16.91 -3.59 -3.43
C ILE A 257 16.70 -4.84 -2.57
N GLY A 258 15.51 -5.43 -2.64
CA GLY A 258 15.18 -6.64 -1.88
C GLY A 258 16.05 -7.84 -2.26
N LEU A 259 16.27 -8.08 -3.55
CA LEU A 259 17.15 -9.14 -4.03
C LEU A 259 18.59 -8.93 -3.54
N ALA A 260 19.10 -7.70 -3.58
CA ALA A 260 20.42 -7.38 -3.06
C ALA A 260 20.56 -7.74 -1.58
N GLU A 261 19.56 -7.41 -0.77
CA GLU A 261 19.56 -7.74 0.65
C GLU A 261 19.49 -9.28 0.87
N MET A 262 18.68 -9.98 0.09
CA MET A 262 18.57 -11.43 0.17
C MET A 262 19.88 -12.14 -0.19
N LEU A 263 20.57 -11.69 -1.24
CA LEU A 263 21.87 -12.23 -1.65
C LEU A 263 22.94 -12.08 -0.56
N ILE A 264 23.00 -10.92 0.09
CA ILE A 264 23.95 -10.68 1.19
C ILE A 264 23.66 -11.57 2.39
N LYS A 265 22.40 -11.91 2.63
CA LYS A 265 21.99 -12.86 3.69
C LYS A 265 22.16 -14.32 3.32
N GLY A 266 22.64 -14.63 2.12
CA GLY A 266 22.80 -15.98 1.63
C GLY A 266 21.45 -16.70 1.36
N GLN A 267 20.37 -15.96 1.17
CA GLN A 267 19.08 -16.53 0.76
C GLN A 267 19.11 -16.90 -0.72
N ASP A 268 18.34 -17.93 -1.10
CA ASP A 268 18.27 -18.37 -2.49
C ASP A 268 17.58 -17.29 -3.36
N ALA A 269 18.34 -16.70 -4.29
CA ALA A 269 17.86 -15.71 -5.24
C ALA A 269 16.65 -16.18 -6.07
N LYS A 270 16.49 -17.51 -6.27
CA LYS A 270 15.35 -18.10 -6.98
C LYS A 270 14.02 -17.92 -6.24
N ASN A 271 14.06 -17.70 -4.95
CA ASN A 271 12.88 -17.47 -4.12
C ASN A 271 12.48 -15.99 -4.07
N PHE A 272 13.19 -15.12 -4.79
CA PHE A 272 12.84 -13.71 -4.91
C PHE A 272 12.52 -13.40 -6.37
N ARG A 273 11.27 -12.97 -6.66
CA ARG A 273 10.73 -12.89 -8.01
C ARG A 273 10.22 -11.50 -8.37
N HIS A 274 10.65 -11.00 -9.52
CA HIS A 274 10.10 -9.80 -10.13
C HIS A 274 8.85 -10.19 -10.94
N ALA A 275 7.68 -10.11 -10.33
CA ALA A 275 6.42 -10.49 -10.96
C ALA A 275 5.22 -9.81 -10.32
N ASP A 276 4.14 -9.70 -11.09
CA ASP A 276 2.85 -9.18 -10.65
C ASP A 276 2.02 -10.31 -10.03
N THR A 277 1.75 -10.22 -8.74
CA THR A 277 1.01 -11.22 -7.95
C THR A 277 -0.40 -11.50 -8.51
N PHE A 278 -1.01 -10.52 -9.19
CA PHE A 278 -2.31 -10.71 -9.80
C PHE A 278 -2.24 -11.53 -11.08
N LYS A 279 -1.12 -11.46 -11.80
CA LYS A 279 -0.92 -12.18 -13.07
C LYS A 279 -0.32 -13.56 -12.89
N GLU A 280 0.56 -13.70 -11.90
CA GLU A 280 1.33 -14.91 -11.70
C GLU A 280 1.56 -15.20 -10.21
N ASP A 281 1.35 -16.44 -9.80
CA ASP A 281 1.84 -16.98 -8.54
C ASP A 281 3.16 -17.70 -8.80
N CYS A 282 4.25 -17.05 -8.46
CA CYS A 282 5.60 -17.62 -8.66
C CYS A 282 5.89 -18.83 -7.75
N PHE A 283 5.08 -19.06 -6.74
CA PHE A 283 5.27 -20.10 -5.71
C PHE A 283 4.06 -21.04 -5.59
N LYS A 284 3.33 -21.27 -6.68
CA LYS A 284 2.06 -22.02 -6.71
C LYS A 284 2.12 -23.40 -6.05
N ASP A 285 3.27 -24.08 -6.15
CA ASP A 285 3.47 -25.43 -5.64
C ASP A 285 4.06 -25.45 -4.22
N THR A 286 4.20 -24.28 -3.56
CA THR A 286 4.82 -24.18 -2.25
C THR A 286 3.85 -23.55 -1.25
N LYS A 287 3.59 -24.26 -0.16
CA LYS A 287 2.82 -23.72 0.97
C LYS A 287 3.78 -23.20 2.05
N MET A 288 3.36 -22.16 2.74
CA MET A 288 4.19 -21.36 3.61
C MET A 288 3.77 -21.50 5.07
N ARG A 289 4.75 -21.63 5.96
CA ARG A 289 4.49 -21.63 7.41
C ARG A 289 3.97 -20.28 7.88
N PHE A 290 4.57 -19.20 7.36
CA PHE A 290 4.16 -17.84 7.64
C PHE A 290 3.99 -17.05 6.34
N VAL A 291 2.93 -16.25 6.28
CA VAL A 291 2.76 -15.21 5.27
C VAL A 291 2.68 -13.88 6.01
N ILE A 292 3.48 -12.91 5.59
CA ILE A 292 3.57 -11.61 6.24
C ILE A 292 3.58 -10.53 5.16
N GLU A 293 2.55 -9.72 5.11
CA GLU A 293 2.34 -8.80 3.99
C GLU A 293 1.86 -7.42 4.45
N ASN A 294 2.34 -6.39 3.76
CA ASN A 294 1.76 -5.05 3.76
C ASN A 294 1.46 -4.67 2.30
N PRO A 295 0.36 -5.20 1.72
CA PRO A 295 0.03 -4.94 0.33
C PRO A 295 -0.38 -3.47 0.11
N PRO A 296 -0.34 -2.95 -1.14
CA PRO A 296 -0.71 -1.58 -1.43
C PRO A 296 -2.19 -1.32 -1.16
N PHE A 297 -2.49 -0.29 -0.35
CA PHE A 297 -3.86 0.10 0.01
C PHE A 297 -4.56 0.85 -1.13
N GLY A 298 -5.83 0.51 -1.41
CA GLY A 298 -6.66 1.23 -2.37
C GLY A 298 -6.17 1.17 -3.82
N THR A 299 -5.36 0.18 -4.17
CA THR A 299 -4.87 0.01 -5.54
C THR A 299 -5.94 -0.66 -6.40
N PRO A 300 -6.33 -0.06 -7.56
CA PRO A 300 -7.28 -0.69 -8.46
C PRO A 300 -6.71 -1.96 -9.10
N TRP A 301 -7.52 -3.02 -9.18
CA TRP A 301 -7.21 -4.22 -9.94
C TRP A 301 -8.04 -4.35 -11.22
N SER A 302 -9.08 -3.53 -11.39
CA SER A 302 -9.95 -3.51 -12.57
C SER A 302 -10.35 -2.08 -12.93
N GLY A 303 -10.77 -1.87 -14.19
CA GLY A 303 -11.12 -0.57 -14.75
C GLY A 303 -9.92 0.18 -15.35
N LYS A 304 -10.13 1.46 -15.70
CA LYS A 304 -9.15 2.28 -16.42
C LYS A 304 -7.86 2.57 -15.65
N ASP A 305 -7.91 2.53 -14.33
CA ASP A 305 -6.80 2.85 -13.45
C ASP A 305 -6.03 1.58 -13.01
N ALA A 306 -6.52 0.39 -13.40
CA ALA A 306 -5.81 -0.87 -13.19
C ALA A 306 -4.63 -1.01 -14.17
N LYS A 307 -3.59 -1.72 -13.75
CA LYS A 307 -2.44 -1.98 -14.62
C LYS A 307 -2.82 -2.93 -15.76
N GLU A 308 -2.19 -2.74 -16.91
CA GLU A 308 -2.48 -3.52 -18.11
C GLU A 308 -2.46 -5.03 -17.84
N GLY A 309 -3.54 -5.73 -18.26
CA GLY A 309 -3.69 -7.17 -18.14
C GLY A 309 -4.03 -7.71 -16.75
N GLN A 310 -4.02 -6.91 -15.69
CA GLN A 310 -4.36 -7.37 -14.33
C GLN A 310 -5.82 -7.83 -14.24
N GLU A 311 -6.77 -7.01 -14.67
CA GLU A 311 -8.19 -7.36 -14.62
C GLU A 311 -8.48 -8.69 -15.33
N LYS A 312 -7.91 -8.86 -16.53
CA LYS A 312 -8.08 -10.11 -17.29
C LYS A 312 -7.54 -11.31 -16.51
N ALA A 313 -6.32 -11.20 -15.97
CA ALA A 313 -5.69 -12.29 -15.25
C ALA A 313 -6.47 -12.67 -13.98
N VAL A 314 -6.95 -11.67 -13.21
CA VAL A 314 -7.77 -11.90 -12.01
C VAL A 314 -9.08 -12.58 -12.36
N ARG A 315 -9.78 -12.11 -13.41
CA ARG A 315 -11.07 -12.70 -13.84
C ARG A 315 -10.90 -14.11 -14.39
N ASP A 316 -9.87 -14.35 -15.19
CA ASP A 316 -9.56 -15.67 -15.76
C ASP A 316 -9.25 -16.68 -14.62
N GLU A 317 -8.50 -16.29 -13.62
CA GLU A 317 -8.22 -17.17 -12.48
C GLU A 317 -9.46 -17.37 -11.59
N PHE A 318 -10.24 -16.32 -11.33
CA PHE A 318 -11.49 -16.44 -10.62
C PHE A 318 -12.47 -17.41 -11.31
N ALA A 319 -12.50 -17.43 -12.65
CA ALA A 319 -13.36 -18.34 -13.41
C ALA A 319 -12.97 -19.81 -13.20
N LYS A 320 -11.72 -20.13 -12.89
CA LYS A 320 -11.25 -21.50 -12.62
C LYS A 320 -11.97 -22.16 -11.44
N ARG A 321 -12.55 -21.39 -10.50
CA ARG A 321 -13.33 -21.92 -9.37
C ARG A 321 -14.46 -22.86 -9.79
N ALA A 322 -14.96 -22.73 -11.02
CA ALA A 322 -16.02 -23.59 -11.55
C ALA A 322 -15.53 -25.00 -11.89
N THR A 323 -14.23 -25.18 -12.14
CA THR A 323 -13.63 -26.44 -12.58
C THR A 323 -12.52 -26.95 -11.66
N GLY A 324 -12.10 -26.15 -10.69
CA GLY A 324 -11.02 -26.51 -9.78
C GLY A 324 -10.65 -25.37 -8.82
N HIS A 325 -9.37 -25.32 -8.47
CA HIS A 325 -8.83 -24.34 -7.52
C HIS A 325 -8.68 -22.95 -8.14
N SER A 326 -9.01 -21.93 -7.36
CA SER A 326 -8.74 -20.52 -7.65
C SER A 326 -8.33 -19.81 -6.36
N ARG A 327 -7.25 -19.04 -6.40
CA ARG A 327 -6.82 -18.20 -5.26
C ARG A 327 -7.93 -17.28 -4.76
N TRP A 328 -8.77 -16.80 -5.66
CA TRP A 328 -9.85 -15.83 -5.37
C TRP A 328 -11.25 -16.45 -5.43
N GLY A 329 -11.35 -17.74 -5.13
CA GLY A 329 -12.60 -18.51 -5.25
C GLY A 329 -13.73 -18.02 -4.36
N ALA A 330 -13.45 -17.33 -3.26
CA ALA A 330 -14.48 -16.81 -2.35
C ALA A 330 -15.25 -15.61 -2.92
N GLY A 331 -14.64 -14.81 -3.82
CA GLY A 331 -15.26 -13.67 -4.45
C GLY A 331 -14.26 -12.66 -4.98
N LEU A 332 -14.75 -11.71 -5.78
CA LEU A 332 -13.96 -10.57 -6.23
C LEU A 332 -14.51 -9.30 -5.59
N PRO A 333 -13.68 -8.47 -4.93
CA PRO A 333 -14.09 -7.18 -4.39
C PRO A 333 -14.32 -6.17 -5.52
N GLY A 334 -14.83 -4.99 -5.19
CA GLY A 334 -14.94 -3.86 -6.12
C GLY A 334 -13.59 -3.53 -6.77
N GLY A 335 -13.62 -3.16 -8.06
CA GLY A 335 -12.41 -3.01 -8.87
C GLY A 335 -11.42 -1.94 -8.42
N GLY A 336 -11.84 -1.02 -7.56
CA GLY A 336 -11.01 0.08 -7.06
C GLY A 336 -10.11 -0.26 -5.87
N ASP A 337 -10.26 -1.46 -5.28
CA ASP A 337 -9.49 -1.86 -4.09
C ASP A 337 -9.11 -3.35 -4.14
N SER A 338 -7.83 -3.64 -4.12
CA SER A 338 -7.25 -4.98 -4.24
C SER A 338 -6.92 -5.66 -2.91
N GLN A 339 -7.14 -5.02 -1.77
CA GLN A 339 -6.73 -5.54 -0.46
C GLN A 339 -7.27 -6.94 -0.20
N LEU A 340 -8.56 -7.18 -0.42
CA LEU A 340 -9.17 -8.50 -0.25
C LEU A 340 -8.72 -9.54 -1.30
N ILE A 341 -8.13 -9.13 -2.43
CA ILE A 341 -7.48 -10.05 -3.38
C ILE A 341 -6.15 -10.53 -2.79
N PHE A 342 -5.33 -9.62 -2.27
CA PHE A 342 -4.09 -9.98 -1.57
C PHE A 342 -4.37 -10.89 -0.37
N MET A 343 -5.37 -10.56 0.44
CA MET A 343 -5.76 -11.38 1.59
C MET A 343 -6.13 -12.83 1.21
N GLN A 344 -6.91 -13.02 0.12
CA GLN A 344 -7.21 -14.35 -0.38
C GLN A 344 -5.95 -15.06 -0.90
N SER A 345 -5.06 -14.34 -1.60
CA SER A 345 -3.79 -14.89 -2.09
C SER A 345 -2.89 -15.34 -0.94
N ALA A 346 -2.78 -14.53 0.13
CA ALA A 346 -2.04 -14.88 1.33
C ALA A 346 -2.61 -16.13 2.01
N ILE A 347 -3.94 -16.23 2.14
CA ILE A 347 -4.61 -17.42 2.69
C ILE A 347 -4.31 -18.66 1.84
N ASP A 348 -4.28 -18.50 0.52
CA ASP A 348 -3.93 -19.60 -0.38
C ASP A 348 -2.48 -20.06 -0.20
N LYS A 349 -1.58 -19.14 0.10
CA LYS A 349 -0.15 -19.49 0.36
C LYS A 349 0.08 -20.18 1.69
N MET A 350 -0.77 -19.98 2.69
CA MET A 350 -0.59 -20.62 4.00
C MET A 350 -0.57 -22.15 3.89
N ASP A 351 0.29 -22.78 4.68
CA ASP A 351 0.25 -24.23 4.89
C ASP A 351 -1.13 -24.65 5.38
N ASP A 352 -1.70 -25.68 4.79
CA ASP A 352 -3.09 -26.08 5.02
C ASP A 352 -3.37 -26.53 6.46
N LYS A 353 -2.33 -26.93 7.22
CA LYS A 353 -2.44 -27.45 8.58
C LYS A 353 -1.98 -26.47 9.65
N ILE A 354 -0.84 -25.81 9.41
CA ILE A 354 -0.16 -25.00 10.42
C ILE A 354 0.10 -23.56 9.97
N GLY A 355 -0.32 -23.22 8.74
CA GLY A 355 -0.08 -21.89 8.15
C GLY A 355 -0.71 -20.75 8.96
N ARG A 356 0.02 -19.65 9.10
CA ARG A 356 -0.43 -18.42 9.73
C ARG A 356 -0.06 -17.22 8.87
N ALA A 357 -0.90 -16.19 8.90
CA ALA A 357 -0.59 -14.94 8.21
C ALA A 357 -0.80 -13.73 9.11
N ALA A 358 -0.01 -12.67 8.86
CA ALA A 358 -0.23 -11.33 9.38
C ALA A 358 -0.23 -10.35 8.21
N ILE A 359 -1.36 -9.71 7.99
CA ILE A 359 -1.56 -8.82 6.84
C ILE A 359 -1.98 -7.45 7.36
N ILE A 360 -1.31 -6.41 6.88
CA ILE A 360 -1.65 -5.03 7.20
C ILE A 360 -2.61 -4.51 6.13
N GLU A 361 -3.75 -3.97 6.56
CA GLU A 361 -4.76 -3.41 5.69
C GLU A 361 -5.27 -2.08 6.24
N ASN A 362 -5.89 -1.25 5.41
CA ASN A 362 -6.66 -0.12 5.91
C ASN A 362 -8.06 -0.57 6.40
N GLY A 363 -8.95 0.38 6.72
CA GLY A 363 -10.28 0.06 7.23
C GLY A 363 -11.25 -0.54 6.19
N SER A 364 -10.99 -0.38 4.88
CA SER A 364 -11.92 -0.80 3.82
C SER A 364 -12.34 -2.27 3.90
N PRO A 365 -11.43 -3.24 4.07
CA PRO A 365 -11.78 -4.65 4.17
C PRO A 365 -12.75 -5.00 5.30
N LEU A 366 -12.83 -4.17 6.33
CA LEU A 366 -13.69 -4.42 7.50
C LEU A 366 -15.18 -4.23 7.19
N PHE A 367 -15.55 -3.22 6.39
CA PHE A 367 -16.96 -2.80 6.28
C PHE A 367 -17.42 -2.45 4.85
N ILE A 368 -16.54 -2.28 3.86
CA ILE A 368 -16.98 -1.96 2.50
C ILE A 368 -17.73 -3.12 1.87
N GLY A 369 -18.72 -2.77 1.04
CA GLY A 369 -19.55 -3.71 0.29
C GLY A 369 -20.86 -4.08 1.02
N GLY A 370 -21.98 -4.06 0.28
CA GLY A 370 -23.28 -4.54 0.76
C GLY A 370 -23.34 -6.07 0.84
N THR A 371 -24.42 -6.60 1.37
CA THR A 371 -24.62 -8.03 1.67
C THR A 371 -24.41 -8.98 0.49
N ALA A 372 -24.64 -8.53 -0.74
CA ALA A 372 -24.45 -9.33 -1.96
C ALA A 372 -23.10 -9.08 -2.66
N SER A 373 -22.25 -8.19 -2.13
CA SER A 373 -20.99 -7.84 -2.75
C SER A 373 -19.92 -8.91 -2.59
N GLY A 374 -18.88 -8.85 -3.44
CA GLY A 374 -17.73 -9.76 -3.34
C GLY A 374 -16.99 -9.62 -2.02
N GLU A 375 -16.86 -8.41 -1.49
CA GLU A 375 -16.23 -8.14 -0.19
C GLU A 375 -16.98 -8.86 0.94
N SER A 376 -18.30 -8.79 0.95
CA SER A 376 -19.13 -9.48 1.94
C SER A 376 -18.98 -11.00 1.82
N GLN A 377 -18.92 -11.55 0.60
CA GLN A 377 -18.74 -12.99 0.38
C GLN A 377 -17.34 -13.45 0.82
N ILE A 378 -16.30 -12.66 0.61
CA ILE A 378 -14.94 -12.98 1.08
C ILE A 378 -14.89 -12.98 2.60
N ARG A 379 -15.46 -11.96 3.28
CA ARG A 379 -15.53 -11.93 4.75
C ARG A 379 -16.32 -13.12 5.30
N ARG A 380 -17.47 -13.43 4.68
CA ARG A 380 -18.27 -14.60 5.03
C ARG A 380 -17.45 -15.88 4.94
N TRP A 381 -16.75 -16.09 3.83
CA TRP A 381 -15.90 -17.27 3.64
C TRP A 381 -14.82 -17.38 4.72
N MET A 382 -14.15 -16.28 5.04
CA MET A 382 -13.13 -16.28 6.10
C MET A 382 -13.71 -16.60 7.48
N LEU A 383 -14.92 -16.11 7.78
CA LEU A 383 -15.62 -16.36 9.04
C LEU A 383 -16.12 -17.81 9.15
N GLU A 384 -16.76 -18.33 8.09
CA GLU A 384 -17.29 -19.69 8.02
C GLU A 384 -16.16 -20.74 8.02
N SER A 385 -15.00 -20.39 7.44
CA SER A 385 -13.79 -21.25 7.46
C SER A 385 -12.95 -21.07 8.71
N ASP A 386 -13.38 -20.28 9.66
CA ASP A 386 -12.70 -19.97 10.93
C ASP A 386 -11.25 -19.51 10.78
N LEU A 387 -10.96 -18.70 9.76
CA LEU A 387 -9.60 -18.27 9.41
C LEU A 387 -9.15 -17.03 10.20
N ILE A 388 -10.06 -16.11 10.54
CA ILE A 388 -9.70 -14.86 11.22
C ILE A 388 -9.50 -15.13 12.70
N GLU A 389 -8.27 -15.00 13.19
CA GLU A 389 -7.94 -15.22 14.61
C GLU A 389 -8.01 -13.93 15.41
N ALA A 390 -7.44 -12.84 14.89
CA ALA A 390 -7.51 -11.52 15.51
C ALA A 390 -7.47 -10.40 14.47
N ILE A 391 -8.01 -9.23 14.84
CA ILE A 391 -7.87 -7.97 14.12
C ILE A 391 -7.39 -6.93 15.13
N ILE A 392 -6.26 -6.27 14.82
CA ILE A 392 -5.60 -5.32 15.71
C ILE A 392 -5.60 -3.95 15.05
N ALA A 393 -6.28 -2.97 15.64
CA ALA A 393 -6.21 -1.58 15.21
C ALA A 393 -4.89 -0.96 15.66
N LEU A 394 -4.05 -0.52 14.71
CA LEU A 394 -2.77 0.14 14.98
C LEU A 394 -2.95 1.65 15.16
N PRO A 395 -2.00 2.35 15.82
CA PRO A 395 -1.96 3.81 15.85
C PRO A 395 -1.87 4.43 14.46
N THR A 396 -2.34 5.66 14.34
CA THR A 396 -2.09 6.50 13.15
C THR A 396 -0.63 6.97 13.08
N ASP A 397 -0.21 7.51 11.96
CA ASP A 397 1.13 8.11 11.77
C ASP A 397 2.32 7.15 12.04
N LEU A 398 2.12 5.85 11.82
CA LEU A 398 3.18 4.83 11.94
C LEU A 398 3.99 4.63 10.65
N PHE A 399 3.43 5.00 9.49
CA PHE A 399 4.06 4.78 8.18
C PHE A 399 4.73 6.04 7.65
N TYR A 400 5.77 5.88 6.82
CA TYR A 400 6.57 6.99 6.30
C TYR A 400 5.82 7.87 5.31
N ASN A 401 4.88 7.31 4.55
CA ASN A 401 4.19 7.96 3.44
C ASN A 401 2.67 8.09 3.62
N THR A 402 2.13 7.67 4.77
CA THR A 402 0.71 7.84 5.10
C THR A 402 0.49 7.96 6.59
N GLY A 403 -0.49 8.78 6.99
CA GLY A 403 -0.95 8.92 8.37
C GLY A 403 -2.25 8.16 8.68
N ILE A 404 -2.75 7.30 7.74
CA ILE A 404 -4.03 6.61 7.95
C ILE A 404 -3.95 5.57 9.05
N GLN A 405 -5.10 5.26 9.63
CA GLN A 405 -5.23 4.12 10.54
C GLN A 405 -5.20 2.81 9.76
N THR A 406 -4.45 1.84 10.26
CA THR A 406 -4.31 0.51 9.68
C THR A 406 -4.68 -0.57 10.68
N TYR A 407 -4.94 -1.74 10.15
CA TYR A 407 -5.37 -2.92 10.92
C TYR A 407 -4.53 -4.11 10.53
N VAL A 408 -4.05 -4.85 11.52
CA VAL A 408 -3.38 -6.13 11.32
C VAL A 408 -4.40 -7.25 11.40
N TRP A 409 -4.51 -8.02 10.33
CA TRP A 409 -5.32 -9.24 10.30
C TRP A 409 -4.42 -10.44 10.60
N ILE A 410 -4.70 -11.14 11.69
CA ILE A 410 -4.04 -12.39 12.05
C ILE A 410 -4.93 -13.54 11.59
N LEU A 411 -4.41 -14.30 10.64
CA LEU A 411 -5.10 -15.46 10.05
C LEU A 411 -4.41 -16.75 10.46
N SER A 412 -5.18 -17.81 10.69
CA SER A 412 -4.66 -19.11 11.11
C SER A 412 -5.44 -20.26 10.49
N ARG A 413 -4.74 -21.27 10.01
CA ARG A 413 -5.31 -22.57 9.59
C ARG A 413 -5.52 -23.51 10.78
N ASN A 414 -4.90 -23.23 11.92
CA ASN A 414 -4.95 -24.07 13.10
C ASN A 414 -5.06 -23.20 14.38
N LYS A 415 -6.21 -22.64 14.59
CA LYS A 415 -6.50 -21.92 15.84
C LYS A 415 -6.43 -22.87 17.04
N ARG A 416 -5.90 -22.40 18.15
CA ARG A 416 -6.00 -23.12 19.42
C ARG A 416 -7.45 -23.32 19.81
N ASP A 417 -7.76 -24.38 20.58
CA ASP A 417 -9.14 -24.74 20.93
C ASP A 417 -9.92 -23.60 21.58
N VAL A 418 -9.28 -22.78 22.42
CA VAL A 418 -9.91 -21.62 23.07
C VAL A 418 -10.29 -20.51 22.08
N ARG A 419 -9.68 -20.45 20.88
CA ARG A 419 -9.91 -19.44 19.84
C ARG A 419 -10.78 -19.95 18.70
N LYS A 420 -11.09 -21.25 18.65
CA LYS A 420 -11.94 -21.81 17.58
C LYS A 420 -13.33 -21.20 17.61
N GLY A 421 -13.81 -20.78 16.45
CA GLY A 421 -15.10 -20.13 16.26
C GLY A 421 -15.16 -18.71 16.82
N LYS A 422 -14.04 -18.09 17.18
CA LYS A 422 -13.97 -16.77 17.80
C LYS A 422 -13.01 -15.85 17.07
N ILE A 423 -13.24 -14.55 17.19
CA ILE A 423 -12.38 -13.48 16.73
C ILE A 423 -12.07 -12.57 17.89
N GLN A 424 -10.79 -12.21 18.02
CA GLN A 424 -10.31 -11.23 18.98
C GLN A 424 -10.12 -9.87 18.28
N LEU A 425 -10.79 -8.84 18.74
CA LEU A 425 -10.56 -7.47 18.31
C LEU A 425 -9.71 -6.74 19.37
N ILE A 426 -8.61 -6.14 18.92
CA ILE A 426 -7.68 -5.42 19.81
C ILE A 426 -7.59 -3.97 19.34
N ASP A 427 -7.93 -3.04 20.22
CA ASP A 427 -7.69 -1.62 19.99
C ASP A 427 -6.35 -1.21 20.58
N ALA A 428 -5.32 -1.22 19.73
CA ALA A 428 -3.99 -0.73 20.05
C ALA A 428 -3.74 0.70 19.56
N SER A 429 -4.77 1.41 19.09
CA SER A 429 -4.63 2.75 18.49
C SER A 429 -4.03 3.80 19.44
N GLY A 430 -4.15 3.59 20.74
CA GLY A 430 -3.54 4.43 21.78
C GLY A 430 -2.20 3.91 22.33
N ILE A 431 -1.64 2.82 21.80
CA ILE A 431 -0.40 2.20 22.29
C ILE A 431 0.74 2.55 21.34
N TYR A 432 1.46 3.63 21.64
CA TYR A 432 2.58 4.10 20.80
C TYR A 432 3.47 5.07 21.55
N HIS A 433 4.68 5.25 21.03
CA HIS A 433 5.63 6.27 21.44
C HIS A 433 5.76 7.36 20.36
N LYS A 434 5.82 8.65 20.77
CA LYS A 434 6.03 9.76 19.83
C LYS A 434 7.51 9.94 19.51
N LEU A 435 7.83 9.96 18.21
CA LEU A 435 9.17 10.30 17.75
C LEU A 435 9.51 11.77 18.09
N ARG A 436 10.73 12.03 18.55
CA ARG A 436 11.22 13.41 18.78
C ARG A 436 11.27 14.22 17.48
N LYS A 437 11.53 13.56 16.35
CA LYS A 437 11.56 14.12 15.00
C LYS A 437 10.93 13.10 14.05
N GLY A 438 9.82 13.48 13.45
CA GLY A 438 9.14 12.64 12.45
C GLY A 438 9.97 12.49 11.17
N LEU A 439 9.72 11.40 10.46
CA LEU A 439 10.27 11.09 9.14
C LEU A 439 9.10 10.95 8.16
N GLY A 440 8.87 11.95 7.32
CA GLY A 440 7.68 12.01 6.49
C GLY A 440 6.40 12.07 7.33
N TYR A 441 5.45 11.20 7.06
CA TYR A 441 4.22 11.07 7.86
C TYR A 441 4.43 10.31 9.17
N LYS A 442 5.51 9.51 9.31
CA LYS A 442 5.79 8.75 10.54
C LYS A 442 6.17 9.69 11.67
N LYS A 443 5.27 9.86 12.62
CA LYS A 443 5.43 10.64 13.86
C LYS A 443 5.41 9.78 15.11
N ASN A 444 4.88 8.55 14.98
CA ASN A 444 4.73 7.58 16.03
C ASN A 444 5.55 6.31 15.70
N GLU A 445 5.94 5.59 16.73
CA GLU A 445 6.58 4.27 16.63
C GLU A 445 6.03 3.32 17.69
N LEU A 446 6.20 2.02 17.46
CA LEU A 446 5.94 0.99 18.48
C LEU A 446 7.24 0.67 19.19
N SER A 447 7.42 1.22 20.40
CA SER A 447 8.56 0.88 21.27
C SER A 447 8.59 -0.61 21.62
N PRO A 448 9.69 -1.16 22.14
CA PRO A 448 9.71 -2.54 22.65
C PRO A 448 8.60 -2.82 23.66
N GLU A 449 8.31 -1.88 24.56
CA GLU A 449 7.27 -1.97 25.57
C GLU A 449 5.86 -1.98 24.93
N ASP A 450 5.64 -1.14 23.90
CA ASP A 450 4.38 -1.08 23.16
C ASP A 450 4.11 -2.41 22.46
N ARG A 451 5.11 -2.95 21.75
CA ARG A 451 5.02 -4.25 21.08
C ARG A 451 4.76 -5.39 22.05
N LYS A 452 5.45 -5.38 23.21
CA LYS A 452 5.22 -6.33 24.28
C LYS A 452 3.78 -6.27 24.76
N LYS A 453 3.29 -5.07 25.07
CA LYS A 453 1.91 -4.87 25.52
C LYS A 453 0.89 -5.38 24.50
N ILE A 454 1.06 -5.06 23.21
CA ILE A 454 0.16 -5.52 22.16
C ILE A 454 0.19 -7.05 22.05
N THR A 455 1.37 -7.67 22.12
CA THR A 455 1.51 -9.13 22.09
C THR A 455 0.88 -9.80 23.30
N GLU A 456 1.04 -9.22 24.50
CA GLU A 456 0.41 -9.73 25.72
C GLU A 456 -1.12 -9.64 25.65
N LEU A 457 -1.69 -8.55 25.12
CA LEU A 457 -3.12 -8.41 24.89
C LEU A 457 -3.64 -9.51 23.95
N TYR A 458 -2.86 -9.82 22.89
CA TYR A 458 -3.21 -10.89 21.96
C TYR A 458 -3.15 -12.27 22.66
N VAL A 459 -2.07 -12.57 23.39
CA VAL A 459 -1.84 -13.89 24.01
C VAL A 459 -2.81 -14.19 25.15
N ASN A 460 -3.12 -13.19 25.99
CA ASN A 460 -3.98 -13.37 27.15
C ASN A 460 -5.40 -13.78 26.78
N PHE A 461 -5.88 -13.36 25.61
CA PHE A 461 -7.20 -13.71 25.09
C PHE A 461 -8.34 -13.50 26.10
N GLU A 462 -8.40 -12.31 26.68
CA GLU A 462 -9.37 -11.93 27.72
C GLU A 462 -10.02 -10.58 27.38
N ASN A 463 -11.33 -10.47 27.60
CA ASN A 463 -12.05 -9.20 27.43
C ASN A 463 -11.56 -8.16 28.45
N ASN A 464 -11.19 -6.97 27.97
CA ASN A 464 -10.80 -5.83 28.78
C ASN A 464 -11.10 -4.50 28.05
N GLU A 465 -10.52 -3.40 28.47
CA GLU A 465 -10.72 -2.09 27.84
C GLU A 465 -10.16 -2.02 26.40
N PHE A 466 -9.10 -2.80 26.08
CA PHE A 466 -8.46 -2.86 24.75
C PHE A 466 -8.94 -4.03 23.91
N VAL A 467 -9.54 -5.07 24.51
CA VAL A 467 -9.83 -6.34 23.87
C VAL A 467 -11.28 -6.70 23.97
N LYS A 468 -11.87 -7.08 22.83
CA LYS A 468 -13.19 -7.72 22.75
C LYS A 468 -13.09 -9.03 21.98
N ILE A 469 -13.75 -10.06 22.49
CA ILE A 469 -13.81 -11.39 21.89
C ILE A 469 -15.24 -11.66 21.50
N TYR A 470 -15.45 -12.00 20.25
CA TYR A 470 -16.76 -12.31 19.67
C TYR A 470 -16.76 -13.70 19.07
N ASP A 471 -17.92 -14.37 19.12
CA ASP A 471 -18.12 -15.57 18.33
C ASP A 471 -18.29 -15.22 16.84
N ASN A 472 -17.82 -16.08 15.92
CA ASN A 472 -17.94 -15.83 14.47
C ASN A 472 -19.41 -15.55 14.06
N SER A 473 -20.38 -16.18 14.74
CA SER A 473 -21.80 -16.00 14.49
C SER A 473 -22.34 -14.62 14.82
N GLU A 474 -21.65 -13.84 15.68
CA GLU A 474 -22.07 -12.47 16.03
C GLU A 474 -21.81 -11.47 14.88
N PHE A 475 -20.99 -11.86 13.89
CA PHE A 475 -20.79 -11.06 12.67
C PHE A 475 -21.84 -11.36 11.58
N ILE A 476 -22.80 -12.25 11.84
CA ILE A 476 -23.91 -12.57 10.93
C ILE A 476 -25.06 -11.62 11.23
N TYR A 477 -25.44 -10.81 10.24
CA TYR A 477 -26.59 -9.92 10.36
C TYR A 477 -27.50 -10.01 9.13
N ARG A 478 -28.71 -9.56 9.30
CA ARG A 478 -29.68 -9.42 8.21
C ARG A 478 -29.93 -7.94 7.98
N GLU A 479 -29.73 -7.50 6.75
CA GLU A 479 -30.04 -6.15 6.33
C GLU A 479 -31.48 -6.09 5.82
N TYR A 480 -32.26 -5.18 6.38
CA TYR A 480 -33.62 -4.91 5.93
C TYR A 480 -33.73 -3.47 5.46
N THR A 481 -34.14 -3.28 4.21
CA THR A 481 -34.52 -1.95 3.73
C THR A 481 -35.95 -1.69 4.13
N VAL A 482 -36.17 -0.86 5.15
CA VAL A 482 -37.50 -0.42 5.54
C VAL A 482 -37.86 0.75 4.63
N MET A 483 -38.75 0.49 3.68
CA MET A 483 -39.34 1.54 2.86
C MET A 483 -40.54 2.14 3.61
N GLN A 484 -40.42 3.39 3.99
CA GLN A 484 -41.57 4.19 4.38
C GLN A 484 -42.10 4.90 3.14
N PRO A 485 -43.39 4.85 2.86
CA PRO A 485 -43.99 5.67 1.83
C PRO A 485 -43.72 7.13 2.18
N LEU A 486 -43.08 7.84 1.25
CA LEU A 486 -42.86 9.29 1.38
C LEU A 486 -44.24 9.95 1.58
N GLN A 487 -44.49 10.41 2.79
CA GLN A 487 -45.65 11.28 3.04
C GLN A 487 -45.37 12.62 2.36
N ARG A 488 -45.89 12.75 1.13
CA ARG A 488 -45.83 14.01 0.41
C ARG A 488 -46.94 14.93 0.93
N SER A 489 -46.56 16.16 1.15
CA SER A 489 -47.57 17.20 1.44
C SER A 489 -47.34 18.36 0.47
N TYR A 490 -48.44 19.04 0.12
CA TYR A 490 -48.46 20.12 -0.84
C TYR A 490 -49.10 21.35 -0.17
N ALA A 491 -48.46 22.51 -0.28
CA ALA A 491 -48.97 23.78 0.22
C ALA A 491 -48.31 24.95 -0.51
N ILE A 492 -48.91 26.13 -0.46
CA ILE A 492 -48.31 27.34 -0.98
C ILE A 492 -47.90 28.19 0.22
N THR A 493 -46.70 27.95 0.73
CA THR A 493 -46.09 28.72 1.83
C THR A 493 -44.87 29.49 1.36
N GLU A 494 -44.47 30.55 2.05
CA GLU A 494 -43.25 31.31 1.72
C GLU A 494 -42.02 30.40 1.77
N GLU A 495 -41.89 29.57 2.78
CA GLU A 495 -40.79 28.62 2.92
C GLU A 495 -40.65 27.71 1.68
N ARG A 496 -41.78 27.18 1.16
CA ARG A 496 -41.76 26.32 -0.01
C ARG A 496 -41.46 27.06 -1.30
N ILE A 497 -41.90 28.30 -1.41
CA ILE A 497 -41.55 29.19 -2.53
C ILE A 497 -40.03 29.46 -2.51
N GLU A 498 -39.46 29.81 -1.37
CA GLU A 498 -38.02 30.01 -1.21
C GLU A 498 -37.21 28.75 -1.52
N ASN A 499 -37.65 27.59 -1.03
CA ASN A 499 -37.03 26.31 -1.36
C ASN A 499 -37.06 26.02 -2.88
N MET A 500 -38.14 26.35 -3.56
CA MET A 500 -38.25 26.18 -5.01
C MET A 500 -37.27 27.11 -5.75
N ILE A 501 -37.08 28.35 -5.28
CA ILE A 501 -36.11 29.29 -5.83
C ILE A 501 -34.68 28.76 -5.61
N GLN A 502 -34.32 28.42 -4.39
CA GLN A 502 -32.99 27.93 -4.02
C GLN A 502 -32.60 26.63 -4.79
N LYS A 503 -33.55 25.75 -5.05
CA LYS A 503 -33.34 24.55 -5.85
C LYS A 503 -33.35 24.79 -7.36
N GLY A 504 -33.45 26.04 -7.79
CA GLY A 504 -33.33 26.43 -9.20
C GLY A 504 -34.46 25.93 -10.10
N VAL A 505 -35.64 25.61 -9.54
CA VAL A 505 -36.79 25.07 -10.29
C VAL A 505 -37.22 26.04 -11.42
N LEU A 506 -37.10 27.31 -11.18
CA LEU A 506 -37.47 28.39 -12.10
C LEU A 506 -36.30 28.98 -12.91
N ASN A 507 -35.08 28.41 -12.78
CA ASN A 507 -33.87 28.94 -13.44
C ASN A 507 -33.98 28.92 -14.97
N SER A 508 -34.85 28.12 -15.54
CA SER A 508 -35.14 28.11 -16.98
C SER A 508 -35.97 29.32 -17.44
N ILE A 509 -36.64 30.02 -16.51
CA ILE A 509 -37.32 31.29 -16.76
C ILE A 509 -36.32 32.41 -16.57
N TYR A 510 -35.79 32.53 -15.36
CA TYR A 510 -34.78 33.52 -14.98
C TYR A 510 -33.84 32.89 -13.94
N ASP A 511 -32.54 33.13 -14.14
CA ASP A 511 -31.46 32.68 -13.27
C ASP A 511 -30.52 33.85 -13.06
N GLU A 512 -30.54 34.43 -11.87
CA GLU A 512 -29.75 35.59 -11.51
C GLU A 512 -28.25 35.29 -11.56
N GLY A 513 -27.81 34.15 -11.07
CA GLY A 513 -26.41 33.72 -11.12
C GLY A 513 -25.93 33.57 -12.55
N LYS A 514 -26.74 32.96 -13.41
CA LYS A 514 -26.41 32.81 -14.84
C LYS A 514 -26.41 34.14 -15.59
N VAL A 515 -27.30 35.07 -15.26
CA VAL A 515 -27.28 36.43 -15.80
C VAL A 515 -25.99 37.10 -15.43
N TYR A 516 -25.59 37.05 -14.15
CA TYR A 516 -24.33 37.63 -13.67
C TYR A 516 -23.10 37.04 -14.39
N GLU A 517 -23.03 35.73 -14.52
CA GLU A 517 -21.96 35.06 -15.27
C GLU A 517 -21.86 35.54 -16.72
N LEU A 518 -23.01 35.62 -17.42
CA LEU A 518 -23.06 36.00 -18.82
C LEU A 518 -22.75 37.47 -19.04
N GLU A 519 -23.11 38.34 -18.10
CA GLU A 519 -22.77 39.79 -18.15
C GLU A 519 -21.28 40.01 -17.97
N ASN A 520 -20.62 39.21 -17.16
CA ASN A 520 -19.20 39.31 -16.87
C ASN A 520 -18.33 38.32 -17.68
N SER A 521 -18.91 37.70 -18.70
CA SER A 521 -18.20 36.70 -19.53
C SER A 521 -17.07 37.34 -20.35
N ILE A 522 -15.86 36.77 -20.23
CA ILE A 522 -14.65 37.15 -20.98
C ILE A 522 -14.46 36.28 -22.23
N GLU A 523 -15.51 35.55 -22.67
CA GLU A 523 -15.44 34.67 -23.84
C GLU A 523 -15.04 35.44 -25.10
N THR A 524 -14.04 34.96 -25.83
CA THR A 524 -13.45 35.60 -27.02
C THR A 524 -13.87 34.93 -28.32
N ASP A 525 -14.39 33.71 -28.26
CA ASP A 525 -14.92 33.01 -29.42
C ASP A 525 -16.23 33.65 -29.91
N ALA A 526 -16.26 34.06 -31.14
CA ALA A 526 -17.40 34.84 -31.70
C ALA A 526 -18.71 34.03 -31.71
N GLU A 527 -18.66 32.72 -31.99
CA GLU A 527 -19.86 31.90 -32.05
C GLU A 527 -20.42 31.60 -30.65
N LYS A 528 -19.54 31.34 -29.69
CA LYS A 528 -19.92 31.14 -28.29
C LYS A 528 -20.46 32.43 -27.68
N LYS A 529 -19.82 33.55 -27.94
CA LYS A 529 -20.26 34.86 -27.47
C LYS A 529 -21.65 35.22 -28.00
N ALA A 530 -21.93 34.92 -29.27
CA ALA A 530 -23.26 35.12 -29.85
C ALA A 530 -24.34 34.24 -29.14
N LYS A 531 -24.01 32.97 -28.79
CA LYS A 531 -24.90 32.09 -28.01
C LYS A 531 -25.15 32.62 -26.61
N GLU A 532 -24.09 33.10 -25.93
CA GLU A 532 -24.17 33.71 -24.61
C GLU A 532 -25.09 34.96 -24.62
N LEU A 533 -24.89 35.88 -25.56
CA LEU A 533 -25.71 37.06 -25.71
C LEU A 533 -27.20 36.76 -25.97
N LYS A 534 -27.45 35.73 -26.80
CA LYS A 534 -28.83 35.25 -27.05
C LYS A 534 -29.48 34.71 -25.79
N THR A 535 -28.71 33.97 -24.98
CA THR A 535 -29.18 33.38 -23.70
C THR A 535 -29.44 34.48 -22.68
N LEU A 536 -28.53 35.45 -22.54
CA LEU A 536 -28.64 36.59 -21.66
C LEU A 536 -29.87 37.41 -22.00
N LYS A 537 -30.06 37.75 -23.28
CA LYS A 537 -31.24 38.48 -23.76
C LYS A 537 -32.53 37.76 -23.38
N LYS A 538 -32.64 36.45 -23.62
CA LYS A 538 -33.80 35.65 -23.28
C LYS A 538 -34.09 35.63 -21.77
N LEU A 539 -33.06 35.48 -20.93
CA LEU A 539 -33.24 35.51 -19.47
C LEU A 539 -33.75 36.88 -18.99
N LYS A 540 -33.18 37.96 -19.52
CA LYS A 540 -33.63 39.32 -19.18
C LYS A 540 -35.07 39.61 -19.64
N GLU A 541 -35.43 39.18 -20.82
CA GLU A 541 -36.80 39.31 -21.34
C GLU A 541 -37.83 38.53 -20.51
N ASN A 542 -37.40 37.41 -19.88
CA ASN A 542 -38.26 36.58 -19.02
C ASN A 542 -38.35 37.09 -17.56
N LYS A 543 -37.51 38.06 -17.14
CA LYS A 543 -37.51 38.55 -15.75
C LYS A 543 -38.90 39.02 -15.28
N PRO A 544 -39.64 39.84 -16.06
CA PRO A 544 -40.99 40.28 -15.64
C PRO A 544 -41.97 39.10 -15.45
N LEU A 545 -41.84 38.06 -16.28
CA LEU A 545 -42.65 36.85 -16.15
C LEU A 545 -42.34 36.08 -14.87
N TYR A 546 -41.04 35.97 -14.54
CA TYR A 546 -40.57 35.33 -13.31
C TYR A 546 -41.08 36.09 -12.06
N ASP A 547 -40.93 37.40 -12.04
CA ASP A 547 -41.39 38.25 -10.93
C ASP A 547 -42.89 38.16 -10.76
N SER A 548 -43.68 38.21 -11.87
CA SER A 548 -45.13 38.07 -11.85
C SER A 548 -45.58 36.69 -11.35
N LEU A 549 -44.87 35.61 -11.69
CA LEU A 549 -45.13 34.27 -11.20
C LEU A 549 -44.93 34.17 -9.69
N LEU A 550 -43.83 34.66 -9.18
CA LEU A 550 -43.53 34.68 -7.74
C LEU A 550 -44.53 35.52 -6.97
N GLU A 551 -44.88 36.72 -7.49
CA GLU A 551 -45.87 37.60 -6.89
C GLU A 551 -47.26 36.92 -6.85
N THR A 552 -47.64 36.17 -7.90
CA THR A 552 -48.90 35.45 -7.95
C THR A 552 -48.93 34.33 -6.91
N LEU A 553 -47.81 33.58 -6.74
CA LEU A 553 -47.73 32.55 -5.69
C LEU A 553 -47.80 33.19 -4.30
N ARG A 554 -47.09 34.31 -4.06
CA ARG A 554 -47.10 35.04 -2.78
C ARG A 554 -48.42 35.67 -2.43
N ARG A 555 -49.20 36.11 -3.40
CA ARG A 555 -50.57 36.58 -3.18
C ARG A 555 -51.55 35.51 -2.81
N ASN A 556 -51.19 34.21 -3.05
CA ASN A 556 -52.04 33.05 -2.77
C ASN A 556 -51.46 32.14 -1.69
N LEU A 557 -50.67 32.70 -0.75
CA LEU A 557 -50.18 31.96 0.39
C LEU A 557 -51.34 31.37 1.20
N SER A 558 -51.18 30.12 1.66
CA SER A 558 -52.16 29.41 2.43
C SER A 558 -51.54 28.39 3.37
N ASP A 559 -52.00 28.35 4.62
CA ASP A 559 -51.60 27.33 5.61
C ASP A 559 -52.27 25.98 5.35
N LYS A 560 -53.13 25.87 4.33
CA LYS A 560 -53.80 24.60 3.98
C LYS A 560 -52.79 23.65 3.36
N VAL A 561 -52.60 22.52 4.04
CA VAL A 561 -51.74 21.43 3.58
C VAL A 561 -52.61 20.35 2.92
N PHE A 562 -52.21 19.93 1.74
CA PHE A 562 -52.79 18.84 0.99
C PHE A 562 -51.85 17.62 1.04
N TYR A 563 -52.41 16.44 1.27
CA TYR A 563 -51.64 15.19 1.33
C TYR A 563 -51.79 14.32 0.08
N ARG A 564 -52.61 14.78 -0.88
CA ARG A 564 -52.79 14.14 -2.19
C ARG A 564 -52.59 15.18 -3.29
N LEU A 565 -51.83 14.79 -4.31
CA LEU A 565 -51.63 15.65 -5.47
C LEU A 565 -52.93 15.96 -6.18
N SER A 566 -53.85 14.97 -6.30
CA SER A 566 -55.19 15.14 -6.90
C SER A 566 -55.99 16.30 -6.31
N ASP A 567 -55.77 16.60 -5.03
CA ASP A 567 -56.53 17.63 -4.31
C ASP A 567 -55.82 19.01 -4.45
N PHE A 568 -54.50 19.02 -4.56
CA PHE A 568 -53.69 20.23 -4.73
C PHE A 568 -53.62 20.72 -6.19
N GLU A 569 -53.57 19.83 -7.15
CA GLU A 569 -53.37 20.14 -8.56
C GLU A 569 -54.45 21.11 -9.13
N PRO A 570 -55.74 20.95 -8.82
CA PRO A 570 -56.77 21.90 -9.25
C PRO A 570 -56.56 23.34 -8.67
N VAL A 571 -56.04 23.39 -7.44
CA VAL A 571 -55.80 24.69 -6.75
C VAL A 571 -54.65 25.42 -7.44
N ILE A 572 -53.49 24.75 -7.62
CA ILE A 572 -52.32 25.37 -8.22
C ILE A 572 -52.57 25.72 -9.71
N LYS A 573 -53.27 24.89 -10.46
CA LYS A 573 -53.69 25.17 -11.84
C LYS A 573 -54.55 26.43 -11.95
N ARG A 574 -55.49 26.64 -11.04
CA ARG A 574 -56.32 27.83 -10.99
C ARG A 574 -55.50 29.08 -10.69
N ILE A 575 -54.57 29.00 -9.74
CA ILE A 575 -53.68 30.13 -9.37
C ILE A 575 -52.76 30.49 -10.52
N LEU A 576 -52.24 29.50 -11.23
CA LEU A 576 -51.32 29.68 -12.34
C LEU A 576 -51.99 29.69 -13.72
N ALA A 577 -53.28 29.95 -13.82
CA ALA A 577 -54.03 29.89 -15.08
C ALA A 577 -53.48 30.80 -16.20
N GLY A 578 -52.78 31.90 -15.88
CA GLY A 578 -52.09 32.78 -16.83
C GLY A 578 -50.68 32.32 -17.22
N PHE A 579 -50.21 31.20 -16.67
CA PHE A 579 -48.84 30.72 -16.83
C PHE A 579 -48.79 29.28 -17.40
N ASP A 580 -49.63 28.94 -18.36
CA ASP A 580 -49.84 27.58 -18.87
C ASP A 580 -48.53 26.84 -19.26
N LYS A 581 -47.56 27.57 -19.80
CA LYS A 581 -46.26 26.99 -20.19
C LYS A 581 -45.43 26.49 -18.99
N TRP A 582 -45.66 27.02 -17.80
CA TRP A 582 -44.92 26.77 -16.56
C TRP A 582 -45.73 25.95 -15.54
N ASN A 583 -47.01 25.88 -15.68
CA ASN A 583 -47.90 25.07 -14.85
C ASN A 583 -47.48 23.60 -14.84
N LYS A 584 -47.10 23.02 -16.00
CA LYS A 584 -46.62 21.65 -16.10
C LYS A 584 -45.29 21.40 -15.35
N ARG A 585 -44.41 22.40 -15.26
CA ARG A 585 -43.14 22.28 -14.54
C ARG A 585 -43.31 22.38 -13.05
N CYS A 586 -44.13 23.32 -12.58
CA CYS A 586 -44.48 23.43 -11.16
C CYS A 586 -45.18 22.17 -10.66
N SER A 587 -46.10 21.59 -11.45
CA SER A 587 -46.76 20.34 -11.11
C SER A 587 -45.79 19.14 -11.07
N LYS A 588 -44.85 19.06 -12.00
CA LYS A 588 -43.82 18.01 -12.03
C LYS A 588 -42.89 18.10 -10.83
N TYR A 589 -42.44 19.28 -10.48
CA TYR A 589 -41.55 19.49 -9.33
C TYR A 589 -42.26 19.20 -8.00
N GLY A 590 -43.52 19.59 -7.86
CA GLY A 590 -44.34 19.24 -6.70
C GLY A 590 -44.51 17.73 -6.53
N ASN A 591 -44.47 16.95 -7.62
CA ASN A 591 -44.46 15.48 -7.58
C ASN A 591 -43.16 14.87 -7.12
N GLU A 592 -42.02 15.50 -7.46
CA GLU A 592 -40.67 14.97 -7.20
C GLU A 592 -40.13 15.42 -5.83
N HIS A 593 -40.50 16.61 -5.36
CA HIS A 593 -39.85 17.23 -4.19
C HIS A 593 -40.82 17.79 -3.13
N GLY A 594 -42.13 17.67 -3.33
CA GLY A 594 -43.17 18.17 -2.42
C GLY A 594 -43.20 19.71 -2.36
N PHE A 595 -44.23 20.30 -2.92
CA PHE A 595 -44.60 21.71 -2.64
C PHE A 595 -44.98 21.86 -1.19
#